data_3415e7b81264b4e26c89e84d4d85dd15
#
_entry.id   3415e7b81264b4e26c89e84d4d85dd15
#
_cell.length_a   1.000
_cell.length_b   1.000
_cell.length_c   1.000
_cell.angle_alpha   90.00
_cell.angle_beta   90.00
_cell.angle_gamma   90.00
#
_symmetry.space_group_name_H-M   'P 1'
#
loop_
_entity.id
_entity.type
_entity.pdbx_description
1 polymer ?
#
loop_
_entity_poly.entity_id
_entity_poly.type
_entity_poly.pdbx_seq_one_letter_code
_entity_poly.pdbx_strand_id
1 'polypeptide(L)'
;MADPITQVPVIKVGGSKLPTATMAELVDLRVELSVHASGSAQMRFMDTDFALIDSGKFSVGATVSIEITDEKNSAGEVFDGEIVAVGVDQGPSGRHQLLVEAYDRTHRLSGETTVKAYLKKTRDAVVKEIAKRHGLKATCDSAGAAEPYLLQTGTDYAFLWEMARMVGFEWFADGDTLHFRKRPSKSGATVTWGDDLYRFTARYSAVDVVSKVTVQGWDSAQQKEFKGDAKDVPSPKPEQLGSTAPFVKTQHGKAKGKFGKPLVIGSTAVRDAKEAETFATSVGNDLVGAGLSVRGETQGNPKITPGAMVEVKNVGKDLAGKYYITEVEHVFGSGRPMTTRFAVTGHRGSHIVDMVRQGHSGPGVSGPATYGAGPVVGVVTNTNDPEKIGRVKVKYPTLGKEAESDWARVVAPGAGKERGLDFRPEVDDEVLVVFDRGDLRSAFVIGGLWNAKAKQSDADVVADGVTTKRVITSRAGHKITISDGKKGAAKGDK
;
A
#
# COMPACT_ATOMS: atom_id res chain seq x y z
N MET A 1 -35.70 -12.36 -31.10
CA MET A 1 -34.55 -12.72 -30.24
C MET A 1 -33.36 -12.72 -31.18
N ALA A 2 -32.42 -11.79 -30.98
CA ALA A 2 -31.18 -11.82 -31.74
C ALA A 2 -30.41 -13.08 -31.31
N ASP A 3 -29.80 -13.79 -32.27
CA ASP A 3 -28.95 -14.94 -31.98
C ASP A 3 -27.89 -14.54 -30.91
N PRO A 4 -27.67 -15.35 -29.88
CA PRO A 4 -26.64 -15.04 -28.92
C PRO A 4 -25.29 -15.02 -29.64
N ILE A 5 -24.75 -13.83 -29.84
CA ILE A 5 -23.41 -13.66 -30.40
C ILE A 5 -22.47 -14.36 -29.44
N THR A 6 -21.92 -15.48 -29.85
CA THR A 6 -20.91 -16.22 -29.07
C THR A 6 -19.63 -15.41 -29.12
N GLN A 7 -19.48 -14.49 -28.17
CA GLN A 7 -18.26 -13.70 -28.04
C GLN A 7 -17.13 -14.63 -27.63
N VAL A 8 -16.14 -14.79 -28.50
CA VAL A 8 -14.92 -15.54 -28.25
C VAL A 8 -13.79 -14.56 -27.96
N PRO A 9 -13.06 -14.72 -26.86
CA PRO A 9 -11.89 -13.85 -26.59
C PRO A 9 -10.83 -14.05 -27.65
N VAL A 10 -10.03 -13.00 -27.89
CA VAL A 10 -8.82 -13.08 -28.71
C VAL A 10 -7.62 -13.10 -27.79
N ILE A 11 -6.86 -14.19 -27.79
CA ILE A 11 -5.68 -14.36 -26.95
C ILE A 11 -4.44 -14.30 -27.84
N LYS A 12 -3.46 -13.48 -27.43
CA LYS A 12 -2.13 -13.40 -28.05
C LYS A 12 -1.08 -13.86 -27.03
N VAL A 13 -0.14 -14.70 -27.46
CA VAL A 13 0.99 -15.17 -26.65
C VAL A 13 2.27 -14.88 -27.41
N GLY A 14 3.25 -14.26 -26.75
CA GLY A 14 4.48 -13.81 -27.41
C GLY A 14 4.22 -12.83 -28.56
N GLY A 15 3.16 -12.00 -28.45
CA GLY A 15 2.74 -11.06 -29.49
C GLY A 15 1.96 -11.69 -30.68
N SER A 16 1.84 -13.01 -30.74
CA SER A 16 1.13 -13.71 -31.83
C SER A 16 -0.23 -14.22 -31.39
N LYS A 17 -1.26 -13.98 -32.21
CA LYS A 17 -2.60 -14.48 -31.98
C LYS A 17 -2.60 -16.00 -31.97
N LEU A 18 -3.31 -16.61 -31.00
CA LEU A 18 -3.49 -18.06 -30.98
C LEU A 18 -4.31 -18.50 -32.18
N PRO A 19 -3.91 -19.64 -32.84
CA PRO A 19 -4.64 -20.21 -33.96
C PRO A 19 -6.07 -20.58 -33.56
N THR A 20 -7.02 -20.58 -34.51
CA THR A 20 -8.40 -20.96 -34.28
C THR A 20 -8.51 -22.39 -33.70
N ALA A 21 -7.67 -23.33 -34.13
CA ALA A 21 -7.62 -24.68 -33.57
C ALA A 21 -7.28 -24.66 -32.07
N THR A 22 -6.28 -23.89 -31.65
CA THR A 22 -5.95 -23.72 -30.23
C THR A 22 -7.06 -23.04 -29.45
N MET A 23 -7.72 -22.04 -30.05
CA MET A 23 -8.85 -21.36 -29.39
C MET A 23 -10.09 -22.25 -29.26
N ALA A 24 -10.27 -23.24 -30.13
CA ALA A 24 -11.34 -24.25 -29.99
C ALA A 24 -11.17 -25.16 -28.76
N GLU A 25 -9.93 -25.34 -28.32
CA GLU A 25 -9.58 -26.09 -27.11
C GLU A 25 -9.73 -25.30 -25.80
N LEU A 26 -10.04 -23.99 -25.86
CA LEU A 26 -10.21 -23.15 -24.68
C LEU A 26 -11.48 -23.59 -23.91
N VAL A 27 -11.30 -24.12 -22.72
CA VAL A 27 -12.37 -24.58 -21.82
C VAL A 27 -12.95 -23.42 -21.03
N ASP A 28 -12.08 -22.67 -20.37
CA ASP A 28 -12.44 -21.47 -19.63
C ASP A 28 -11.29 -20.45 -19.62
N LEU A 29 -11.69 -19.21 -19.48
CA LEU A 29 -10.82 -18.07 -19.26
C LEU A 29 -11.43 -17.20 -18.17
N ARG A 30 -10.62 -16.81 -17.21
CA ARG A 30 -10.97 -15.87 -16.16
C ARG A 30 -9.91 -14.79 -16.07
N VAL A 31 -10.32 -13.55 -16.22
CA VAL A 31 -9.49 -12.37 -15.99
C VAL A 31 -10.01 -11.61 -14.79
N GLU A 32 -9.18 -11.43 -13.80
CA GLU A 32 -9.51 -10.68 -12.57
C GLU A 32 -8.64 -9.43 -12.49
N LEU A 33 -9.29 -8.28 -12.38
CA LEU A 33 -8.65 -6.97 -12.31
C LEU A 33 -9.15 -6.23 -11.07
N SER A 34 -8.28 -5.52 -10.40
CA SER A 34 -8.64 -4.77 -9.19
C SER A 34 -7.79 -3.53 -9.01
N VAL A 35 -8.34 -2.49 -8.37
CA VAL A 35 -7.51 -1.40 -7.85
C VAL A 35 -6.67 -1.90 -6.68
N HIS A 36 -5.44 -1.42 -6.57
CA HIS A 36 -4.46 -1.78 -5.53
C HIS A 36 -3.98 -3.24 -5.53
N ALA A 37 -4.22 -3.98 -6.61
CA ALA A 37 -3.71 -5.34 -6.77
C ALA A 37 -3.27 -5.60 -8.20
N SER A 38 -2.41 -6.58 -8.39
CA SER A 38 -2.03 -7.07 -9.71
C SER A 38 -3.20 -7.81 -10.33
N GLY A 39 -3.49 -7.50 -11.60
CA GLY A 39 -4.45 -8.25 -12.39
C GLY A 39 -3.93 -9.66 -12.69
N SER A 40 -4.85 -10.61 -12.83
CA SER A 40 -4.53 -12.00 -13.17
C SER A 40 -5.40 -12.51 -14.31
N ALA A 41 -4.85 -13.44 -15.08
CA ALA A 41 -5.59 -14.21 -16.07
C ALA A 41 -5.30 -15.70 -15.90
N GLN A 42 -6.36 -16.49 -15.83
CA GLN A 42 -6.30 -17.95 -15.78
C GLN A 42 -6.96 -18.50 -17.04
N MET A 43 -6.26 -19.39 -17.73
CA MET A 43 -6.71 -20.03 -18.95
C MET A 43 -6.59 -21.53 -18.81
N ARG A 44 -7.60 -22.24 -19.29
CA ARG A 44 -7.64 -23.71 -19.28
C ARG A 44 -7.97 -24.21 -20.67
N PHE A 45 -7.11 -25.05 -21.22
CA PHE A 45 -7.27 -25.64 -22.54
C PHE A 45 -7.36 -27.16 -22.44
N MET A 46 -8.20 -27.78 -23.26
CA MET A 46 -8.10 -29.24 -23.48
C MET A 46 -6.81 -29.54 -24.22
N ASP A 47 -6.06 -30.54 -23.76
CA ASP A 47 -4.75 -30.92 -24.34
C ASP A 47 -4.59 -32.44 -24.28
N THR A 48 -5.50 -33.15 -24.97
CA THR A 48 -5.66 -34.60 -24.84
C THR A 48 -4.41 -35.41 -25.17
N ASP A 49 -3.56 -34.87 -26.03
CA ASP A 49 -2.36 -35.53 -26.55
C ASP A 49 -1.08 -34.77 -26.19
N PHE A 50 -1.17 -33.85 -25.24
CA PHE A 50 -0.06 -32.99 -24.76
C PHE A 50 0.53 -32.06 -25.82
N ALA A 51 -0.14 -31.91 -26.96
CA ALA A 51 0.39 -31.11 -28.09
C ALA A 51 0.55 -29.63 -27.75
N LEU A 52 -0.31 -29.07 -26.89
CA LEU A 52 -0.21 -27.66 -26.50
C LEU A 52 0.95 -27.43 -25.55
N ILE A 53 1.14 -28.28 -24.53
CA ILE A 53 2.26 -28.13 -23.60
C ILE A 53 3.60 -28.42 -24.30
N ASP A 54 3.68 -29.43 -25.14
CA ASP A 54 4.89 -29.80 -25.89
C ASP A 54 5.27 -28.73 -26.95
N SER A 55 4.31 -27.92 -27.39
CA SER A 55 4.56 -26.83 -28.34
C SER A 55 5.50 -25.75 -27.79
N GLY A 56 5.70 -25.67 -26.48
CA GLY A 56 6.46 -24.62 -25.80
C GLY A 56 5.89 -23.21 -25.95
N LYS A 57 4.72 -23.07 -26.56
CA LYS A 57 4.07 -21.79 -26.83
C LYS A 57 3.70 -21.04 -25.54
N PHE A 58 3.23 -21.78 -24.55
CA PHE A 58 2.85 -21.26 -23.24
C PHE A 58 4.01 -21.38 -22.25
N SER A 59 5.08 -20.62 -22.48
CA SER A 59 6.27 -20.65 -21.61
C SER A 59 6.21 -19.55 -20.53
N VAL A 60 6.69 -19.86 -19.33
CA VAL A 60 6.84 -18.86 -18.28
C VAL A 60 7.69 -17.67 -18.78
N GLY A 61 7.24 -16.45 -18.54
CA GLY A 61 7.83 -15.21 -19.02
C GLY A 61 7.34 -14.75 -20.41
N ALA A 62 6.55 -15.58 -21.13
CA ALA A 62 5.95 -15.14 -22.39
C ALA A 62 4.86 -14.08 -22.11
N THR A 63 4.77 -13.06 -22.97
CA THR A 63 3.72 -12.04 -22.88
C THR A 63 2.37 -12.61 -23.28
N VAL A 64 1.31 -12.18 -22.60
CA VAL A 64 -0.09 -12.52 -22.91
C VAL A 64 -0.90 -11.26 -22.98
N SER A 65 -1.65 -11.08 -24.08
CA SER A 65 -2.75 -10.10 -24.11
C SER A 65 -4.07 -10.76 -24.47
N ILE A 66 -5.15 -10.25 -23.87
CA ILE A 66 -6.51 -10.77 -24.03
C ILE A 66 -7.41 -9.61 -24.43
N GLU A 67 -8.09 -9.78 -25.58
CA GLU A 67 -9.08 -8.85 -26.09
C GLU A 67 -10.47 -9.51 -26.07
N ILE A 68 -11.49 -8.74 -25.78
CA ILE A 68 -12.90 -9.16 -25.87
C ILE A 68 -13.68 -8.16 -26.71
N THR A 69 -14.85 -8.56 -27.21
CA THR A 69 -15.76 -7.67 -27.90
C THR A 69 -16.96 -7.35 -27.02
N ASP A 70 -17.51 -6.15 -27.16
CA ASP A 70 -18.81 -5.79 -26.59
C ASP A 70 -19.97 -6.22 -27.52
N GLU A 71 -21.21 -5.99 -27.10
CA GLU A 71 -22.42 -6.28 -27.89
C GLU A 71 -22.43 -5.62 -29.30
N LYS A 72 -21.72 -4.50 -29.42
CA LYS A 72 -21.60 -3.73 -30.66
C LYS A 72 -20.41 -4.13 -31.51
N ASN A 73 -19.82 -5.31 -31.22
CA ASN A 73 -18.57 -5.81 -31.81
C ASN A 73 -17.39 -4.85 -31.68
N SER A 74 -17.40 -3.97 -30.68
CA SER A 74 -16.25 -3.13 -30.36
C SER A 74 -15.25 -3.96 -29.54
N ALA A 75 -14.12 -4.27 -30.13
CA ALA A 75 -13.03 -4.98 -29.45
C ALA A 75 -12.28 -4.04 -28.49
N GLY A 76 -11.85 -4.60 -27.34
CA GLY A 76 -10.99 -3.91 -26.38
C GLY A 76 -10.15 -4.89 -25.60
N GLU A 77 -8.92 -4.48 -25.30
CA GLU A 77 -8.02 -5.25 -24.46
C GLU A 77 -8.52 -5.21 -23.01
N VAL A 78 -8.54 -6.37 -22.37
CA VAL A 78 -8.94 -6.53 -20.97
C VAL A 78 -7.81 -7.04 -20.10
N PHE A 79 -6.72 -7.51 -20.71
CA PHE A 79 -5.55 -7.97 -19.97
C PHE A 79 -4.30 -7.87 -20.84
N ASP A 80 -3.23 -7.37 -20.28
CA ASP A 80 -1.86 -7.43 -20.79
C ASP A 80 -0.89 -7.80 -19.64
N GLY A 81 -0.15 -8.89 -19.81
CA GLY A 81 0.70 -9.40 -18.75
C GLY A 81 1.70 -10.46 -19.23
N GLU A 82 2.13 -11.28 -18.29
CA GLU A 82 3.15 -12.31 -18.51
C GLU A 82 2.72 -13.63 -17.87
N ILE A 83 3.01 -14.74 -18.55
CA ILE A 83 2.78 -16.09 -18.00
C ILE A 83 3.73 -16.29 -16.81
N VAL A 84 3.15 -16.60 -15.65
CA VAL A 84 3.89 -16.85 -14.41
C VAL A 84 3.88 -18.31 -14.00
N ALA A 85 2.85 -19.07 -14.44
CA ALA A 85 2.77 -20.50 -14.21
C ALA A 85 2.14 -21.24 -15.39
N VAL A 86 2.64 -22.43 -15.63
CA VAL A 86 2.12 -23.38 -16.60
C VAL A 86 2.05 -24.75 -15.92
N GLY A 87 0.94 -25.42 -16.02
CA GLY A 87 0.72 -26.72 -15.39
C GLY A 87 -0.19 -27.61 -16.22
N VAL A 88 -0.30 -28.87 -15.82
CA VAL A 88 -1.23 -29.85 -16.41
C VAL A 88 -2.11 -30.40 -15.31
N ASP A 89 -3.43 -30.43 -15.55
CA ASP A 89 -4.40 -31.13 -14.74
C ASP A 89 -4.79 -32.41 -15.46
N GLN A 90 -4.53 -33.55 -14.82
CA GLN A 90 -4.76 -34.87 -15.36
C GLN A 90 -5.73 -35.62 -14.45
N GLY A 91 -7.00 -35.65 -14.83
CA GLY A 91 -8.06 -36.31 -14.07
C GLY A 91 -8.21 -37.79 -14.38
N PRO A 92 -9.01 -38.52 -13.57
CA PRO A 92 -9.28 -39.97 -13.77
C PRO A 92 -9.97 -40.34 -15.10
N SER A 93 -10.56 -39.35 -15.75
CA SER A 93 -11.24 -39.48 -17.05
C SER A 93 -10.31 -39.61 -18.25
N GLY A 94 -8.97 -39.52 -18.03
CA GLY A 94 -7.99 -39.52 -19.11
C GLY A 94 -7.98 -38.21 -19.93
N ARG A 95 -8.69 -37.19 -19.47
CA ARG A 95 -8.66 -35.88 -20.10
C ARG A 95 -7.55 -35.04 -19.46
N HIS A 96 -6.66 -34.55 -20.28
CA HIS A 96 -5.57 -33.63 -19.84
C HIS A 96 -5.95 -32.20 -20.18
N GLN A 97 -5.67 -31.29 -19.25
CA GLN A 97 -5.90 -29.88 -19.44
C GLN A 97 -4.61 -29.12 -19.18
N LEU A 98 -4.27 -28.24 -20.09
CA LEU A 98 -3.20 -27.26 -19.89
C LEU A 98 -3.78 -26.10 -19.06
N LEU A 99 -3.10 -25.79 -17.96
CA LEU A 99 -3.40 -24.64 -17.08
C LEU A 99 -2.34 -23.58 -17.32
N VAL A 100 -2.77 -22.36 -17.61
CA VAL A 100 -1.89 -21.21 -17.81
C VAL A 100 -2.34 -20.08 -16.90
N GLU A 101 -1.42 -19.58 -16.07
CA GLU A 101 -1.66 -18.43 -15.22
C GLU A 101 -0.75 -17.28 -15.65
N ALA A 102 -1.32 -16.08 -15.76
CA ALA A 102 -0.61 -14.87 -16.09
C ALA A 102 -0.96 -13.77 -15.10
N TYR A 103 0.00 -12.89 -14.81
CA TYR A 103 -0.21 -11.66 -14.06
C TYR A 103 0.14 -10.45 -14.90
N ASP A 104 -0.52 -9.32 -14.63
CA ASP A 104 -0.09 -8.04 -15.18
C ASP A 104 1.31 -7.68 -14.67
N ARG A 105 1.97 -6.73 -15.32
CA ARG A 105 3.38 -6.42 -15.00
C ARG A 105 3.61 -5.82 -13.61
N THR A 106 2.54 -5.48 -12.87
CA THR A 106 2.70 -5.00 -11.49
C THR A 106 3.10 -6.11 -10.51
N HIS A 107 2.99 -7.40 -10.89
CA HIS A 107 3.51 -8.50 -10.07
C HIS A 107 5.02 -8.36 -9.79
N ARG A 108 5.77 -7.74 -10.72
CA ARG A 108 7.20 -7.47 -10.59
C ARG A 108 7.52 -6.56 -9.39
N LEU A 109 6.56 -5.72 -8.98
CA LEU A 109 6.71 -4.83 -7.83
C LEU A 109 6.84 -5.58 -6.49
N SER A 110 6.45 -6.86 -6.45
CA SER A 110 6.51 -7.72 -5.25
C SER A 110 7.76 -8.58 -5.16
N GLY A 111 8.55 -8.67 -6.24
CA GLY A 111 9.66 -9.63 -6.36
C GLY A 111 10.91 -9.23 -5.59
N GLU A 112 11.17 -7.94 -5.36
CA GLU A 112 12.40 -7.45 -4.75
C GLU A 112 12.09 -6.58 -3.52
N THR A 113 12.87 -6.78 -2.46
CA THR A 113 12.86 -5.90 -1.30
C THR A 113 13.98 -4.89 -1.41
N THR A 114 13.64 -3.62 -1.27
CA THR A 114 14.58 -2.51 -1.40
C THR A 114 14.59 -1.69 -0.11
N VAL A 115 15.78 -1.31 0.35
CA VAL A 115 15.93 -0.27 1.37
C VAL A 115 16.54 0.96 0.72
N LYS A 116 15.73 2.02 0.57
CA LYS A 116 16.13 3.23 -0.15
C LYS A 116 15.51 4.48 0.47
N ALA A 117 16.36 5.48 0.73
CA ALA A 117 15.92 6.81 1.12
C ALA A 117 15.68 7.69 -0.12
N TYR A 118 14.55 8.38 -0.12
CA TYR A 118 14.22 9.40 -1.12
C TYR A 118 14.21 10.77 -0.42
N LEU A 119 15.10 11.66 -0.84
CA LEU A 119 15.25 12.98 -0.24
C LEU A 119 14.61 14.05 -1.12
N LYS A 120 13.82 14.94 -0.52
CA LYS A 120 13.18 16.09 -1.19
C LYS A 120 12.43 15.71 -2.47
N LYS A 121 11.72 14.58 -2.45
CA LYS A 121 10.91 14.09 -3.59
C LYS A 121 9.42 14.11 -3.28
N THR A 122 8.61 14.39 -4.30
CA THR A 122 7.16 14.16 -4.22
C THR A 122 6.86 12.68 -4.35
N ARG A 123 5.75 12.21 -3.78
CA ARG A 123 5.34 10.79 -3.88
C ARG A 123 5.14 10.34 -5.33
N ASP A 124 4.52 11.18 -6.17
CA ASP A 124 4.38 10.89 -7.60
C ASP A 124 5.72 10.78 -8.34
N ALA A 125 6.73 11.55 -7.96
CA ALA A 125 8.08 11.40 -8.51
C ALA A 125 8.72 10.06 -8.10
N VAL A 126 8.49 9.62 -6.87
CA VAL A 126 8.96 8.31 -6.39
C VAL A 126 8.24 7.18 -7.14
N VAL A 127 6.92 7.28 -7.34
CA VAL A 127 6.15 6.28 -8.12
C VAL A 127 6.66 6.17 -9.55
N LYS A 128 6.97 7.28 -10.22
CA LYS A 128 7.57 7.28 -11.56
C LYS A 128 8.93 6.59 -11.60
N GLU A 129 9.73 6.78 -10.55
CA GLU A 129 11.04 6.11 -10.42
C GLU A 129 10.88 4.59 -10.21
N ILE A 130 9.91 4.19 -9.39
CA ILE A 130 9.55 2.77 -9.20
C ILE A 130 9.08 2.16 -10.52
N ALA A 131 8.14 2.76 -11.20
CA ALA A 131 7.63 2.27 -12.48
C ALA A 131 8.75 2.08 -13.50
N LYS A 132 9.64 3.07 -13.65
CA LYS A 132 10.80 2.99 -14.55
C LYS A 132 11.73 1.81 -14.23
N ARG A 133 11.95 1.52 -12.94
CA ARG A 133 12.78 0.39 -12.48
C ARG A 133 12.26 -0.97 -12.97
N HIS A 134 10.94 -1.09 -13.08
CA HIS A 134 10.25 -2.30 -13.55
C HIS A 134 9.88 -2.28 -15.04
N GLY A 135 10.36 -1.29 -15.79
CA GLY A 135 10.08 -1.16 -17.21
C GLY A 135 8.64 -0.74 -17.52
N LEU A 136 7.95 -0.13 -16.53
CA LEU A 136 6.61 0.42 -16.68
C LEU A 136 6.64 1.91 -17.02
N LYS A 137 5.67 2.37 -17.78
CA LYS A 137 5.29 3.78 -17.86
C LYS A 137 4.55 4.18 -16.59
N ALA A 138 4.47 5.47 -16.29
CA ALA A 138 3.70 5.96 -15.15
C ALA A 138 2.87 7.18 -15.52
N THR A 139 1.59 7.14 -15.17
CA THR A 139 0.68 8.29 -15.20
C THR A 139 0.27 8.62 -13.77
N CYS A 140 0.72 9.78 -13.26
CA CYS A 140 0.53 10.15 -11.87
C CYS A 140 -0.13 11.52 -11.75
N ASP A 141 -1.12 11.63 -10.88
CA ASP A 141 -1.58 12.94 -10.39
C ASP A 141 -0.56 13.50 -9.40
N SER A 142 -0.55 14.82 -9.23
CA SER A 142 0.29 15.46 -8.22
C SER A 142 -0.12 15.03 -6.81
N ALA A 143 0.80 14.43 -6.08
CA ALA A 143 0.59 13.93 -4.73
C ALA A 143 0.96 14.93 -3.61
N GLY A 144 1.08 16.21 -3.96
CA GLY A 144 1.36 17.29 -3.02
C GLY A 144 2.81 17.79 -3.06
N ALA A 145 3.26 18.40 -1.97
CA ALA A 145 4.61 18.93 -1.85
C ALA A 145 5.68 17.83 -1.74
N ALA A 146 6.93 18.20 -2.04
CA ALA A 146 8.05 17.31 -1.84
C ALA A 146 8.21 16.97 -0.35
N GLU A 147 8.38 15.69 -0.07
CA GLU A 147 8.69 15.18 1.25
C GLU A 147 10.18 15.41 1.54
N PRO A 148 10.54 15.95 2.70
CA PRO A 148 11.94 16.06 3.08
C PRO A 148 12.66 14.71 3.05
N TYR A 149 11.96 13.67 3.50
CA TYR A 149 12.49 12.34 3.65
C TYR A 149 11.37 11.28 3.50
N LEU A 150 11.59 10.27 2.67
CA LEU A 150 10.80 9.04 2.59
C LEU A 150 11.77 7.87 2.63
N LEU A 151 11.47 6.85 3.42
CA LEU A 151 12.26 5.63 3.49
C LEU A 151 11.42 4.43 3.08
N GLN A 152 11.85 3.76 2.05
CA GLN A 152 11.33 2.46 1.64
C GLN A 152 12.11 1.36 2.39
N THR A 153 11.41 0.37 2.96
CA THR A 153 12.01 -0.80 3.63
C THR A 153 11.25 -2.06 3.29
N GLY A 154 11.02 -2.32 2.03
CA GLY A 154 10.24 -3.48 1.61
C GLY A 154 10.08 -3.53 0.10
N THR A 155 9.09 -4.27 -0.35
CA THR A 155 8.78 -4.36 -1.77
C THR A 155 8.24 -3.04 -2.30
N ASP A 156 8.45 -2.79 -3.60
CA ASP A 156 7.87 -1.63 -4.28
C ASP A 156 6.34 -1.64 -4.19
N TYR A 157 5.73 -2.81 -4.23
CA TYR A 157 4.30 -3.01 -4.04
C TYR A 157 3.80 -2.47 -2.70
N ALA A 158 4.43 -2.89 -1.60
CA ALA A 158 4.06 -2.46 -0.26
C ALA A 158 4.25 -0.96 -0.07
N PHE A 159 5.35 -0.41 -0.60
CA PHE A 159 5.66 1.01 -0.50
C PHE A 159 4.72 1.88 -1.35
N LEU A 160 4.37 1.42 -2.56
CA LEU A 160 3.38 2.08 -3.41
C LEU A 160 2.01 2.14 -2.73
N TRP A 161 1.61 1.02 -2.11
CA TRP A 161 0.35 0.94 -1.35
C TRP A 161 0.33 1.91 -0.16
N GLU A 162 1.43 1.98 0.60
CA GLU A 162 1.59 2.92 1.71
C GLU A 162 1.49 4.38 1.24
N MET A 163 2.21 4.73 0.16
CA MET A 163 2.18 6.09 -0.41
C MET A 163 0.78 6.47 -0.88
N ALA A 164 0.08 5.56 -1.56
CA ALA A 164 -1.28 5.79 -2.03
C ALA A 164 -2.25 6.05 -0.85
N ARG A 165 -2.14 5.24 0.20
CA ARG A 165 -2.97 5.35 1.40
C ARG A 165 -2.77 6.67 2.14
N MET A 166 -1.54 7.16 2.24
CA MET A 166 -1.23 8.44 2.93
C MET A 166 -1.92 9.63 2.27
N VAL A 167 -2.17 9.57 0.96
CA VAL A 167 -2.76 10.68 0.19
C VAL A 167 -4.16 10.39 -0.35
N GLY A 168 -4.70 9.18 -0.11
CA GLY A 168 -6.02 8.78 -0.60
C GLY A 168 -6.08 8.56 -2.11
N PHE A 169 -4.96 8.15 -2.72
CA PHE A 169 -4.88 7.82 -4.13
C PHE A 169 -5.16 6.34 -4.38
N GLU A 170 -5.46 6.02 -5.61
CA GLU A 170 -5.50 4.66 -6.14
C GLU A 170 -4.29 4.39 -7.02
N TRP A 171 -3.94 3.11 -7.17
CA TRP A 171 -2.99 2.67 -8.16
C TRP A 171 -3.42 1.34 -8.77
N PHE A 172 -3.13 1.14 -10.04
CA PHE A 172 -3.38 -0.09 -10.80
C PHE A 172 -2.59 -0.02 -12.11
N ALA A 173 -2.46 -1.15 -12.81
CA ALA A 173 -1.90 -1.19 -14.15
C ALA A 173 -3.01 -1.15 -15.21
N ASP A 174 -2.72 -0.50 -16.33
CA ASP A 174 -3.44 -0.59 -17.58
C ASP A 174 -2.40 -0.82 -18.69
N GLY A 175 -2.32 -2.05 -19.16
CA GLY A 175 -1.23 -2.52 -20.02
C GLY A 175 0.15 -2.33 -19.35
N ASP A 176 1.03 -1.57 -20.00
CA ASP A 176 2.37 -1.24 -19.51
C ASP A 176 2.43 0.01 -18.63
N THR A 177 1.29 0.60 -18.30
CA THR A 177 1.20 1.90 -17.62
C THR A 177 0.69 1.73 -16.20
N LEU A 178 1.51 2.11 -15.22
CA LEU A 178 1.14 2.23 -13.81
C LEU A 178 0.43 3.59 -13.57
N HIS A 179 -0.81 3.53 -13.13
CA HIS A 179 -1.59 4.70 -12.72
C HIS A 179 -1.44 4.94 -11.22
N PHE A 180 -1.21 6.20 -10.83
CA PHE A 180 -1.22 6.64 -9.43
C PHE A 180 -1.97 7.96 -9.35
N ARG A 181 -3.23 7.93 -8.93
CA ARG A 181 -4.13 9.08 -9.13
C ARG A 181 -5.24 9.17 -8.08
N LYS A 182 -5.93 10.30 -8.09
CA LYS A 182 -7.22 10.46 -7.42
C LYS A 182 -8.29 9.67 -8.15
N ARG A 183 -9.33 9.28 -7.43
CA ARG A 183 -10.48 8.63 -8.06
C ARG A 183 -11.15 9.52 -9.07
N PRO A 184 -11.48 9.01 -10.27
CA PRO A 184 -12.19 9.77 -11.27
C PRO A 184 -13.69 9.84 -10.93
N SER A 185 -14.35 10.89 -11.44
CA SER A 185 -15.81 11.04 -11.43
C SER A 185 -16.46 10.73 -12.78
N LYS A 186 -15.65 10.51 -13.84
CA LYS A 186 -16.13 10.25 -15.20
C LYS A 186 -16.55 8.80 -15.37
N SER A 187 -17.65 8.56 -16.10
CA SER A 187 -18.13 7.23 -16.45
C SER A 187 -17.30 6.63 -17.57
N GLY A 188 -16.90 5.36 -17.43
CA GLY A 188 -16.23 4.58 -18.48
C GLY A 188 -17.24 3.80 -19.34
N ALA A 189 -18.28 3.26 -18.74
CA ALA A 189 -19.31 2.46 -19.40
C ALA A 189 -20.71 2.80 -18.88
N THR A 190 -21.73 2.44 -19.66
CA THR A 190 -23.15 2.47 -19.24
C THR A 190 -23.71 1.07 -19.38
N VAL A 191 -24.47 0.60 -18.40
CA VAL A 191 -25.18 -0.68 -18.39
C VAL A 191 -26.65 -0.46 -18.03
N THR A 192 -27.54 -1.22 -18.65
CA THR A 192 -28.97 -1.05 -18.56
C THR A 192 -29.68 -2.33 -18.17
N TRP A 193 -30.45 -2.29 -17.08
CA TRP A 193 -31.26 -3.45 -16.65
C TRP A 193 -32.28 -3.81 -17.71
N GLY A 194 -32.33 -5.12 -18.02
CA GLY A 194 -33.23 -5.65 -19.05
C GLY A 194 -32.68 -5.59 -20.48
N ASP A 195 -31.47 -5.04 -20.65
CA ASP A 195 -30.75 -5.01 -21.92
C ASP A 195 -29.43 -5.79 -21.76
N ASP A 196 -28.37 -5.15 -21.29
CA ASP A 196 -27.03 -5.70 -21.11
C ASP A 196 -26.68 -6.07 -19.64
N LEU A 197 -27.45 -5.60 -18.67
CA LEU A 197 -27.28 -5.89 -17.26
C LEU A 197 -28.21 -7.03 -16.82
N TYR A 198 -27.63 -8.19 -16.46
CA TYR A 198 -28.38 -9.41 -16.10
C TYR A 198 -28.57 -9.58 -14.60
N ARG A 199 -27.63 -9.06 -13.81
CA ARG A 199 -27.69 -9.10 -12.35
C ARG A 199 -27.22 -7.78 -11.77
N PHE A 200 -27.96 -7.30 -10.77
CA PHE A 200 -27.57 -6.11 -10.02
C PHE A 200 -27.96 -6.26 -8.55
N THR A 201 -27.01 -6.07 -7.67
CA THR A 201 -27.22 -6.07 -6.22
C THR A 201 -26.56 -4.85 -5.64
N ALA A 202 -27.27 -4.06 -4.85
CA ALA A 202 -26.74 -2.93 -4.12
C ALA A 202 -27.13 -3.02 -2.67
N ARG A 203 -26.17 -2.88 -1.77
CA ARG A 203 -26.33 -2.92 -0.32
C ARG A 203 -25.59 -1.75 0.32
N TYR A 204 -26.20 -1.14 1.33
CA TYR A 204 -25.53 -0.17 2.17
C TYR A 204 -25.50 -0.68 3.62
N SER A 205 -24.32 -0.67 4.25
CA SER A 205 -24.09 -1.06 5.65
C SER A 205 -23.71 0.18 6.47
N ALA A 206 -24.22 0.25 7.70
CA ALA A 206 -23.92 1.33 8.63
C ALA A 206 -22.87 0.96 9.69
N VAL A 207 -22.23 -0.22 9.57
CA VAL A 207 -21.36 -0.78 10.63
C VAL A 207 -20.15 0.12 10.89
N ASP A 208 -19.52 0.65 9.85
CA ASP A 208 -18.27 1.42 9.95
C ASP A 208 -18.47 2.93 9.70
N VAL A 209 -19.69 3.42 9.85
CA VAL A 209 -19.98 4.83 9.57
C VAL A 209 -19.43 5.73 10.67
N VAL A 210 -18.64 6.72 10.26
CA VAL A 210 -18.06 7.74 11.15
C VAL A 210 -18.72 9.10 10.90
N SER A 211 -18.77 9.93 11.94
CA SER A 211 -19.24 11.32 11.83
C SER A 211 -18.11 12.32 11.63
N LYS A 212 -16.91 11.96 12.09
CA LYS A 212 -15.70 12.78 12.01
C LYS A 212 -14.48 11.86 12.09
N VAL A 213 -13.40 12.21 11.39
CA VAL A 213 -12.09 11.58 11.57
C VAL A 213 -11.08 12.68 11.89
N THR A 214 -10.35 12.50 12.99
CA THR A 214 -9.31 13.42 13.47
C THR A 214 -8.02 12.64 13.64
N VAL A 215 -6.92 13.16 13.12
CA VAL A 215 -5.57 12.65 13.37
C VAL A 215 -4.83 13.64 14.27
N GLN A 216 -4.16 13.12 15.31
CA GLN A 216 -3.43 13.92 16.29
C GLN A 216 -1.94 13.68 16.17
N GLY A 217 -1.17 14.76 16.30
CA GLY A 217 0.28 14.73 16.31
C GLY A 217 0.88 15.71 17.32
N TRP A 218 2.20 15.69 17.45
CA TRP A 218 2.95 16.53 18.37
C TRP A 218 4.05 17.30 17.64
N ASP A 219 4.00 18.61 17.70
CA ASP A 219 5.06 19.48 17.24
C ASP A 219 6.11 19.66 18.36
N SER A 220 7.25 19.01 18.20
CA SER A 220 8.31 19.05 19.20
C SER A 220 9.07 20.37 19.23
N ALA A 221 9.04 21.15 18.14
CA ALA A 221 9.70 22.46 18.09
C ALA A 221 8.89 23.51 18.87
N GLN A 222 7.55 23.43 18.76
CA GLN A 222 6.65 24.35 19.47
C GLN A 222 6.14 23.77 20.81
N GLN A 223 6.45 22.51 21.10
CA GLN A 223 5.90 21.76 22.26
C GLN A 223 4.37 21.84 22.33
N LYS A 224 3.72 21.61 21.20
CA LYS A 224 2.27 21.78 21.04
C LYS A 224 1.66 20.62 20.27
N GLU A 225 0.48 20.23 20.74
CA GLU A 225 -0.40 19.31 19.99
C GLU A 225 -0.93 19.99 18.71
N PHE A 226 -0.97 19.25 17.62
CA PHE A 226 -1.70 19.63 16.42
C PHE A 226 -2.70 18.54 16.01
N LYS A 227 -3.71 18.94 15.24
CA LYS A 227 -4.77 18.06 14.75
C LYS A 227 -5.04 18.33 13.28
N GLY A 228 -5.38 17.26 12.56
CA GLY A 228 -5.93 17.34 11.23
C GLY A 228 -7.28 16.64 11.17
N ASP A 229 -8.30 17.34 10.71
CA ASP A 229 -9.65 16.79 10.55
C ASP A 229 -9.91 16.44 9.09
N ALA A 230 -10.59 15.32 8.84
CA ALA A 230 -11.03 14.94 7.50
C ALA A 230 -12.06 15.94 6.96
N LYS A 231 -11.77 16.58 5.83
CA LYS A 231 -12.62 17.63 5.25
C LYS A 231 -13.96 17.12 4.73
N ASP A 232 -13.94 15.94 4.11
CA ASP A 232 -15.07 15.44 3.32
C ASP A 232 -16.04 14.54 4.12
N VAL A 233 -15.64 14.05 5.30
CA VAL A 233 -16.50 13.16 6.12
C VAL A 233 -17.81 13.81 6.57
N PRO A 234 -17.84 15.10 6.95
CA PRO A 234 -19.09 15.73 7.34
C PRO A 234 -20.12 15.84 6.21
N SER A 235 -19.65 16.00 4.96
CA SER A 235 -20.50 16.14 3.78
C SER A 235 -19.81 15.51 2.56
N PRO A 236 -19.80 14.17 2.47
CA PRO A 236 -19.08 13.47 1.41
C PRO A 236 -19.73 13.72 0.06
N LYS A 237 -18.87 13.92 -0.94
CA LYS A 237 -19.27 13.99 -2.34
C LYS A 237 -19.50 12.59 -2.92
N PRO A 238 -20.14 12.47 -4.08
CA PRO A 238 -20.38 11.18 -4.73
C PRO A 238 -19.11 10.34 -4.94
N GLU A 239 -17.97 10.97 -5.20
CA GLU A 239 -16.68 10.30 -5.38
C GLU A 239 -16.24 9.57 -4.10
N GLN A 240 -16.44 10.20 -2.93
CA GLN A 240 -16.11 9.58 -1.64
C GLN A 240 -17.12 8.49 -1.26
N LEU A 241 -18.40 8.65 -1.61
CA LEU A 241 -19.43 7.63 -1.41
C LEU A 241 -19.28 6.44 -2.36
N GLY A 242 -18.46 6.56 -3.41
CA GLY A 242 -18.34 5.57 -4.47
C GLY A 242 -19.56 5.48 -5.39
N SER A 243 -20.52 6.43 -5.29
CA SER A 243 -21.71 6.44 -6.14
C SER A 243 -22.43 7.78 -6.17
N THR A 244 -23.08 8.07 -7.30
CA THR A 244 -24.01 9.22 -7.46
C THR A 244 -25.46 8.84 -7.18
N ALA A 245 -25.78 7.55 -6.94
CA ALA A 245 -27.16 7.08 -6.74
C ALA A 245 -27.78 7.70 -5.49
N PRO A 246 -29.04 8.23 -5.57
CA PRO A 246 -29.75 8.83 -4.45
C PRO A 246 -29.85 7.91 -3.23
N PHE A 247 -30.02 6.61 -3.44
CA PHE A 247 -30.04 5.59 -2.42
C PHE A 247 -28.82 5.68 -1.49
N VAL A 248 -27.61 5.73 -2.07
CA VAL A 248 -26.35 5.72 -1.30
C VAL A 248 -26.24 6.97 -0.43
N LYS A 249 -26.51 8.15 -1.01
CA LYS A 249 -26.52 9.43 -0.28
C LYS A 249 -27.52 9.43 0.87
N THR A 250 -28.73 8.93 0.63
CA THR A 250 -29.83 8.87 1.61
C THR A 250 -29.49 7.93 2.75
N GLN A 251 -29.00 6.70 2.45
CA GLN A 251 -28.63 5.72 3.47
C GLN A 251 -27.42 6.19 4.28
N HIS A 252 -26.41 6.77 3.65
CA HIS A 252 -25.25 7.33 4.35
C HIS A 252 -25.68 8.42 5.33
N GLY A 253 -26.53 9.37 4.91
CA GLY A 253 -27.01 10.45 5.78
C GLY A 253 -27.76 9.94 7.00
N LYS A 254 -28.68 8.96 6.83
CA LYS A 254 -29.40 8.31 7.92
C LYS A 254 -28.47 7.55 8.86
N ALA A 255 -27.55 6.76 8.30
CA ALA A 255 -26.59 5.97 9.07
C ALA A 255 -25.65 6.86 9.89
N LYS A 256 -25.11 7.92 9.28
CA LYS A 256 -24.25 8.89 9.96
C LYS A 256 -24.98 9.57 11.13
N GLY A 257 -26.22 10.02 10.92
CA GLY A 257 -26.99 10.68 11.96
C GLY A 257 -27.33 9.78 13.15
N LYS A 258 -27.52 8.47 12.92
CA LYS A 258 -27.93 7.52 13.97
C LYS A 258 -26.76 6.75 14.60
N PHE A 259 -25.75 6.38 13.80
CA PHE A 259 -24.66 5.48 14.22
C PHE A 259 -23.27 6.13 14.14
N GLY A 260 -23.12 7.26 13.41
CA GLY A 260 -21.84 7.91 13.20
C GLY A 260 -21.19 8.36 14.50
N LYS A 261 -20.00 7.84 14.79
CA LYS A 261 -19.16 8.23 15.92
C LYS A 261 -17.90 8.92 15.45
N PRO A 262 -17.33 9.84 16.23
CA PRO A 262 -16.03 10.41 15.91
C PRO A 262 -14.94 9.34 16.07
N LEU A 263 -14.00 9.32 15.12
CA LEU A 263 -12.77 8.51 15.16
C LEU A 263 -11.58 9.43 15.39
N VAL A 264 -10.81 9.14 16.44
CA VAL A 264 -9.54 9.84 16.71
C VAL A 264 -8.39 8.88 16.54
N ILE A 265 -7.42 9.25 15.69
CA ILE A 265 -6.24 8.48 15.38
C ILE A 265 -5.04 9.18 16.00
N GLY A 266 -4.46 8.58 17.03
CA GLY A 266 -3.21 9.03 17.66
C GLY A 266 -2.07 8.03 17.50
N SER A 267 -2.30 6.90 16.84
CA SER A 267 -1.31 5.82 16.66
C SER A 267 -0.39 5.98 15.45
N THR A 268 -0.71 6.89 14.53
CA THR A 268 0.10 7.14 13.33
C THR A 268 0.97 8.36 13.57
N ALA A 269 2.26 8.25 13.25
CA ALA A 269 3.16 9.39 13.27
C ALA A 269 2.86 10.30 12.07
N VAL A 270 2.65 11.58 12.37
CA VAL A 270 2.44 12.66 11.39
C VAL A 270 3.32 13.84 11.79
N ARG A 271 3.88 14.54 10.80
CA ARG A 271 4.89 15.60 11.04
C ARG A 271 4.28 16.96 11.30
N ASP A 272 3.16 17.24 10.67
CA ASP A 272 2.47 18.52 10.77
C ASP A 272 0.97 18.39 10.59
N ALA A 273 0.25 19.49 10.83
CA ALA A 273 -1.19 19.55 10.75
C ALA A 273 -1.73 19.25 9.33
N LYS A 274 -0.96 19.57 8.29
CA LYS A 274 -1.35 19.35 6.90
C LYS A 274 -1.26 17.85 6.53
N GLU A 275 -0.20 17.17 6.95
CA GLU A 275 -0.07 15.71 6.78
C GLU A 275 -1.17 15.01 7.58
N ALA A 276 -1.44 15.44 8.82
CA ALA A 276 -2.52 14.92 9.63
C ALA A 276 -3.89 15.09 8.96
N GLU A 277 -4.18 16.25 8.38
CA GLU A 277 -5.42 16.52 7.64
C GLU A 277 -5.53 15.65 6.37
N THR A 278 -4.42 15.52 5.62
CA THR A 278 -4.38 14.71 4.40
C THR A 278 -4.65 13.24 4.73
N PHE A 279 -3.99 12.71 5.75
CA PHE A 279 -4.19 11.34 6.17
C PHE A 279 -5.57 11.11 6.79
N ALA A 280 -6.08 12.04 7.61
CA ALA A 280 -7.43 11.99 8.13
C ALA A 280 -8.47 11.95 7.00
N THR A 281 -8.28 12.76 5.95
CA THR A 281 -9.17 12.82 4.79
C THR A 281 -9.11 11.49 4.01
N SER A 282 -7.92 10.92 3.81
CA SER A 282 -7.76 9.62 3.16
C SER A 282 -8.53 8.52 3.91
N VAL A 283 -8.28 8.37 5.22
CA VAL A 283 -8.98 7.39 6.06
C VAL A 283 -10.49 7.66 6.11
N GLY A 284 -10.86 8.93 6.21
CA GLY A 284 -12.27 9.32 6.23
C GLY A 284 -13.00 8.93 4.95
N ASN A 285 -12.40 9.15 3.80
CA ASN A 285 -12.95 8.76 2.50
C ASN A 285 -13.09 7.24 2.38
N ASP A 286 -12.10 6.47 2.84
CA ASP A 286 -12.17 5.02 2.88
C ASP A 286 -13.38 4.53 3.71
N LEU A 287 -13.56 5.09 4.92
CA LEU A 287 -14.66 4.71 5.81
C LEU A 287 -16.03 5.15 5.28
N VAL A 288 -16.12 6.32 4.65
CA VAL A 288 -17.35 6.81 4.03
C VAL A 288 -17.80 5.89 2.88
N GLY A 289 -16.88 5.43 2.06
CA GLY A 289 -17.16 4.52 0.95
C GLY A 289 -17.39 3.07 1.39
N ALA A 290 -16.85 2.64 2.53
CA ALA A 290 -16.88 1.24 2.99
C ALA A 290 -18.30 0.69 3.22
N GLY A 291 -19.28 1.57 3.46
CA GLY A 291 -20.68 1.15 3.64
C GLY A 291 -21.33 0.61 2.37
N LEU A 292 -20.86 0.97 1.19
CA LEU A 292 -21.45 0.58 -0.08
C LEU A 292 -20.85 -0.73 -0.60
N SER A 293 -21.72 -1.67 -0.96
CA SER A 293 -21.37 -2.89 -1.69
C SER A 293 -22.32 -3.06 -2.86
N VAL A 294 -21.78 -3.12 -4.09
CA VAL A 294 -22.55 -3.36 -5.30
C VAL A 294 -21.89 -4.48 -6.09
N ARG A 295 -22.70 -5.30 -6.74
CA ARG A 295 -22.27 -6.30 -7.71
C ARG A 295 -23.18 -6.23 -8.92
N GLY A 296 -22.60 -6.28 -10.10
CA GLY A 296 -23.32 -6.37 -11.36
C GLY A 296 -22.71 -7.44 -12.24
N GLU A 297 -23.54 -8.02 -13.13
CA GLU A 297 -23.13 -8.97 -14.15
C GLU A 297 -23.76 -8.55 -15.48
N THR A 298 -22.92 -8.40 -16.49
CA THR A 298 -23.31 -7.96 -17.83
C THR A 298 -22.75 -8.92 -18.87
N GLN A 299 -23.22 -8.79 -20.10
CA GLN A 299 -22.52 -9.34 -21.25
C GLN A 299 -21.07 -8.83 -21.30
N GLY A 300 -20.15 -9.56 -21.94
CA GLY A 300 -18.75 -9.18 -22.07
C GLY A 300 -18.59 -7.71 -22.52
N ASN A 301 -17.93 -6.89 -21.72
CA ASN A 301 -17.77 -5.47 -21.99
C ASN A 301 -16.37 -4.99 -21.58
N PRO A 302 -15.47 -4.72 -22.56
CA PRO A 302 -14.08 -4.29 -22.26
C PRO A 302 -13.99 -2.87 -21.69
N LYS A 303 -15.07 -2.08 -21.73
CA LYS A 303 -15.09 -0.71 -21.19
C LYS A 303 -15.34 -0.67 -19.69
N ILE A 304 -15.69 -1.82 -19.10
CA ILE A 304 -15.83 -1.98 -17.64
C ILE A 304 -14.46 -2.33 -17.08
N THR A 305 -13.81 -1.35 -16.46
CA THR A 305 -12.43 -1.48 -15.91
C THR A 305 -12.38 -1.01 -14.47
N PRO A 306 -11.48 -1.57 -13.63
CA PRO A 306 -11.26 -1.04 -12.29
C PRO A 306 -10.80 0.41 -12.32
N GLY A 307 -11.15 1.17 -11.29
CA GLY A 307 -10.80 2.59 -11.22
C GLY A 307 -11.63 3.50 -12.13
N ALA A 308 -12.69 2.98 -12.77
CA ALA A 308 -13.65 3.76 -13.56
C ALA A 308 -15.03 3.80 -12.88
N MET A 309 -15.89 4.70 -13.36
CA MET A 309 -17.31 4.71 -12.95
C MET A 309 -18.14 3.98 -14.00
N VAL A 310 -19.05 3.10 -13.58
CA VAL A 310 -20.09 2.52 -14.43
C VAL A 310 -21.42 3.21 -14.17
N GLU A 311 -22.11 3.65 -15.22
CA GLU A 311 -23.45 4.21 -15.11
C GLU A 311 -24.48 3.09 -15.25
N VAL A 312 -25.29 2.89 -14.19
CA VAL A 312 -26.34 1.87 -14.13
C VAL A 312 -27.70 2.50 -14.36
N LYS A 313 -28.46 1.99 -15.34
CA LYS A 313 -29.78 2.49 -15.74
C LYS A 313 -30.88 1.46 -15.57
N ASN A 314 -32.13 1.90 -15.53
CA ASN A 314 -33.34 1.07 -15.41
C ASN A 314 -33.47 0.20 -14.15
N VAL A 315 -32.72 0.53 -13.07
CA VAL A 315 -32.79 -0.19 -11.77
C VAL A 315 -33.64 0.54 -10.73
N GLY A 316 -34.55 1.42 -11.19
CA GLY A 316 -35.34 2.31 -10.35
C GLY A 316 -34.62 3.64 -10.07
N LYS A 317 -35.40 4.70 -9.82
CA LYS A 317 -34.89 6.08 -9.70
C LYS A 317 -33.86 6.27 -8.57
N ASP A 318 -33.98 5.51 -7.48
CA ASP A 318 -33.12 5.66 -6.31
C ASP A 318 -31.80 4.91 -6.44
N LEU A 319 -31.76 3.82 -7.24
CA LEU A 319 -30.60 3.00 -7.47
C LEU A 319 -29.86 3.35 -8.78
N ALA A 320 -30.55 4.02 -9.72
CA ALA A 320 -29.90 4.47 -10.95
C ALA A 320 -28.85 5.52 -10.65
N GLY A 321 -27.69 5.42 -11.31
CA GLY A 321 -26.58 6.34 -11.09
C GLY A 321 -25.23 5.72 -11.46
N LYS A 322 -24.18 6.47 -11.14
CA LYS A 322 -22.79 6.03 -11.39
C LYS A 322 -22.23 5.35 -10.13
N TYR A 323 -21.49 4.26 -10.34
CA TYR A 323 -20.85 3.47 -9.31
C TYR A 323 -19.37 3.30 -9.61
N TYR A 324 -18.52 3.50 -8.60
CA TYR A 324 -17.08 3.37 -8.73
C TYR A 324 -16.68 1.89 -8.66
N ILE A 325 -16.02 1.39 -9.71
CA ILE A 325 -15.64 0.00 -9.85
C ILE A 325 -14.31 -0.24 -9.12
N THR A 326 -14.30 -1.18 -8.19
CA THR A 326 -13.08 -1.62 -7.50
C THR A 326 -12.50 -2.91 -8.07
N GLU A 327 -13.37 -3.79 -8.56
CA GLU A 327 -12.99 -5.11 -9.07
C GLU A 327 -13.79 -5.42 -10.34
N VAL A 328 -13.15 -6.07 -11.29
CA VAL A 328 -13.76 -6.57 -12.54
C VAL A 328 -13.30 -8.00 -12.76
N GLU A 329 -14.23 -8.85 -13.16
CA GLU A 329 -13.98 -10.21 -13.57
C GLU A 329 -14.58 -10.43 -14.96
N HIS A 330 -13.74 -10.78 -15.95
CA HIS A 330 -14.20 -11.23 -17.25
C HIS A 330 -14.13 -12.75 -17.30
N VAL A 331 -15.24 -13.41 -17.61
CA VAL A 331 -15.36 -14.87 -17.60
C VAL A 331 -15.85 -15.36 -18.95
N PHE A 332 -15.10 -16.29 -19.53
CA PHE A 332 -15.50 -17.08 -20.67
C PHE A 332 -15.55 -18.55 -20.28
N GLY A 333 -16.57 -19.26 -20.71
CA GLY A 333 -16.65 -20.71 -20.57
C GLY A 333 -17.21 -21.32 -21.86
N SER A 334 -16.68 -22.48 -22.25
CA SER A 334 -17.16 -23.20 -23.43
C SER A 334 -18.67 -23.38 -23.38
N GLY A 335 -19.36 -22.96 -24.42
CA GLY A 335 -20.82 -23.04 -24.53
C GLY A 335 -21.61 -21.97 -23.76
N ARG A 336 -20.95 -20.94 -23.23
CA ARG A 336 -21.59 -19.80 -22.57
C ARG A 336 -21.11 -18.47 -23.18
N PRO A 337 -21.97 -17.45 -23.28
CA PRO A 337 -21.51 -16.14 -23.70
C PRO A 337 -20.52 -15.59 -22.68
N MET A 338 -19.58 -14.78 -23.15
CA MET A 338 -18.67 -14.06 -22.29
C MET A 338 -19.40 -13.09 -21.38
N THR A 339 -19.06 -13.07 -20.10
CA THR A 339 -19.67 -12.19 -19.11
C THR A 339 -18.63 -11.31 -18.45
N THR A 340 -19.03 -10.10 -18.09
CA THR A 340 -18.25 -9.17 -17.28
C THR A 340 -18.99 -8.96 -15.97
N ARG A 341 -18.33 -9.27 -14.87
CA ARG A 341 -18.80 -8.99 -13.52
C ARG A 341 -18.03 -7.83 -12.96
N PHE A 342 -18.70 -6.92 -12.30
CA PHE A 342 -18.05 -5.81 -11.61
C PHE A 342 -18.49 -5.75 -10.15
N ALA A 343 -17.58 -5.28 -9.29
CA ALA A 343 -17.88 -5.04 -7.89
C ALA A 343 -17.45 -3.64 -7.47
N VAL A 344 -18.22 -3.13 -6.49
CA VAL A 344 -17.94 -1.93 -5.73
C VAL A 344 -17.88 -2.35 -4.28
N THR A 345 -16.69 -2.41 -3.71
CA THR A 345 -16.46 -2.88 -2.34
C THR A 345 -15.86 -1.76 -1.48
N GLY A 346 -16.49 -0.59 -1.55
CA GLY A 346 -15.95 0.61 -0.92
C GLY A 346 -14.74 1.13 -1.69
N HIS A 347 -13.69 1.45 -0.96
CA HIS A 347 -12.45 2.01 -1.52
C HIS A 347 -11.31 1.01 -1.65
N ARG A 348 -11.51 -0.24 -1.24
CA ARG A 348 -10.48 -1.28 -1.24
C ARG A 348 -11.04 -2.56 -1.83
N GLY A 349 -10.26 -3.21 -2.69
CA GLY A 349 -10.53 -4.60 -3.02
C GLY A 349 -10.47 -5.45 -1.76
N SER A 350 -11.40 -6.40 -1.62
CA SER A 350 -11.46 -7.28 -0.45
C SER A 350 -10.55 -8.51 -0.63
N HIS A 351 -9.24 -8.27 -0.77
CA HIS A 351 -8.30 -9.39 -0.86
C HIS A 351 -8.02 -10.02 0.51
N ILE A 352 -7.94 -11.36 0.55
CA ILE A 352 -7.61 -12.15 1.75
C ILE A 352 -6.30 -11.65 2.39
N VAL A 353 -5.32 -11.21 1.58
CA VAL A 353 -4.06 -10.64 2.05
C VAL A 353 -4.26 -9.39 2.91
N ASP A 354 -5.24 -8.55 2.56
CA ASP A 354 -5.58 -7.38 3.36
C ASP A 354 -6.26 -7.75 4.67
N MET A 355 -7.08 -8.80 4.68
CA MET A 355 -7.70 -9.34 5.89
C MET A 355 -6.67 -9.95 6.86
N VAL A 356 -5.67 -10.66 6.35
CA VAL A 356 -4.59 -11.25 7.16
C VAL A 356 -3.69 -10.15 7.74
N ARG A 357 -3.41 -9.10 6.98
CA ARG A 357 -2.65 -7.93 7.46
C ARG A 357 -3.43 -7.05 8.45
N GLN A 358 -4.77 -7.05 8.38
CA GLN A 358 -5.64 -6.32 9.30
C GLN A 358 -5.80 -7.01 10.67
N GLY A 359 -5.41 -8.27 10.82
CA GLY A 359 -5.60 -9.07 12.03
C GLY A 359 -4.90 -8.57 13.31
N HIS A 360 -4.13 -7.49 13.24
CA HIS A 360 -3.43 -6.88 14.39
C HIS A 360 -3.83 -5.43 14.71
N SER A 361 -4.83 -4.91 14.04
CA SER A 361 -5.33 -3.55 14.29
C SER A 361 -6.85 -3.56 14.16
N GLY A 362 -7.57 -2.97 15.09
CA GLY A 362 -9.04 -2.92 15.10
C GLY A 362 -9.64 -2.39 13.78
N PRO A 363 -10.96 -2.51 13.56
CA PRO A 363 -11.59 -2.23 12.29
C PRO A 363 -11.27 -0.79 11.83
N GLY A 364 -10.65 -0.68 10.67
CA GLY A 364 -10.48 0.58 9.94
C GLY A 364 -9.15 1.31 10.09
N VAL A 365 -8.27 0.91 11.00
CA VAL A 365 -7.01 1.64 11.26
C VAL A 365 -5.80 0.71 11.30
N SER A 366 -5.50 0.06 10.21
CA SER A 366 -4.12 -0.38 10.02
C SER A 366 -3.30 0.86 9.67
N GLY A 367 -2.46 1.29 10.60
CA GLY A 367 -1.34 2.17 10.29
C GLY A 367 -0.53 1.60 9.12
N PRO A 368 0.34 2.36 8.49
CA PRO A 368 1.31 1.80 7.56
C PRO A 368 1.86 0.54 8.25
N ALA A 369 2.03 -0.55 7.50
CA ALA A 369 2.67 -1.75 8.02
C ALA A 369 4.07 -1.31 8.45
N THR A 370 4.16 -0.77 9.62
CA THR A 370 5.39 -0.63 10.35
C THR A 370 5.80 -2.07 10.59
N TYR A 371 6.65 -2.57 9.74
CA TYR A 371 7.53 -3.63 10.18
C TYR A 371 8.04 -3.11 11.52
N GLY A 372 7.60 -3.75 12.60
CA GLY A 372 7.89 -3.28 13.94
C GLY A 372 9.38 -3.04 14.02
N ALA A 373 9.76 -1.80 13.75
CA ALA A 373 11.12 -1.36 13.88
C ALA A 373 11.36 -1.32 15.39
N GLY A 374 11.73 -2.48 15.93
CA GLY A 374 12.35 -2.54 17.23
C GLY A 374 13.55 -1.59 17.25
N PRO A 375 14.21 -1.45 18.38
CA PRO A 375 15.45 -0.70 18.44
C PRO A 375 16.46 -1.23 17.41
N VAL A 376 17.11 -0.33 16.68
CA VAL A 376 18.12 -0.68 15.68
C VAL A 376 19.45 -0.03 16.03
N VAL A 377 20.53 -0.68 15.64
CA VAL A 377 21.87 -0.10 15.73
C VAL A 377 22.06 0.85 14.55
N GLY A 378 22.58 2.03 14.84
CA GLY A 378 22.95 3.02 13.87
C GLY A 378 24.35 3.56 14.06
N VAL A 379 24.90 4.19 13.02
CA VAL A 379 26.18 4.89 13.06
C VAL A 379 25.95 6.36 12.71
N VAL A 380 26.42 7.26 13.55
CA VAL A 380 26.25 8.72 13.33
C VAL A 380 27.05 9.17 12.11
N THR A 381 26.39 9.89 11.21
CA THR A 381 27.01 10.38 9.95
C THR A 381 27.16 11.90 9.94
N ASN A 382 26.32 12.62 10.69
CA ASN A 382 26.34 14.09 10.66
C ASN A 382 25.79 14.65 11.98
N THR A 383 26.48 15.60 12.57
CA THR A 383 26.12 16.32 13.81
C THR A 383 25.87 17.82 13.58
N ASN A 384 26.04 18.31 12.34
CA ASN A 384 25.86 19.72 12.00
C ASN A 384 24.38 20.03 11.72
N ASP A 385 23.56 19.98 12.78
CA ASP A 385 22.12 20.25 12.72
C ASP A 385 21.84 21.70 12.29
N PRO A 386 21.13 21.92 11.17
CA PRO A 386 20.85 23.26 10.67
C PRO A 386 19.97 24.10 11.61
N GLU A 387 19.13 23.46 12.42
CA GLU A 387 18.28 24.12 13.41
C GLU A 387 18.97 24.32 14.77
N LYS A 388 20.17 23.76 14.96
CA LYS A 388 20.98 23.85 16.21
C LYS A 388 20.24 23.40 17.48
N ILE A 389 19.35 22.39 17.35
CA ILE A 389 18.62 21.84 18.49
C ILE A 389 19.16 20.48 18.95
N GLY A 390 20.36 20.09 18.48
CA GLY A 390 21.09 18.94 18.98
C GLY A 390 20.71 17.61 18.33
N ARG A 391 20.16 17.63 17.10
CA ARG A 391 19.86 16.42 16.32
C ARG A 391 21.11 15.90 15.61
N VAL A 392 21.06 14.64 15.23
CA VAL A 392 22.10 13.97 14.44
C VAL A 392 21.49 13.20 13.27
N LYS A 393 22.30 12.91 12.25
CA LYS A 393 21.92 11.94 11.22
C LYS A 393 22.59 10.61 11.51
N VAL A 394 21.87 9.53 11.23
CA VAL A 394 22.28 8.17 11.54
C VAL A 394 22.09 7.28 10.35
N LYS A 395 23.11 6.53 9.97
CA LYS A 395 23.05 5.46 9.00
C LYS A 395 22.65 4.17 9.68
N TYR A 396 21.80 3.38 9.03
CA TYR A 396 21.33 2.08 9.53
C TYR A 396 21.98 0.92 8.77
N PRO A 397 23.14 0.37 9.22
CA PRO A 397 23.87 -0.66 8.47
C PRO A 397 23.06 -1.93 8.20
N THR A 398 22.14 -2.27 9.11
CA THR A 398 21.28 -3.46 9.02
C THR A 398 20.10 -3.27 8.05
N LEU A 399 19.72 -2.03 7.74
CA LEU A 399 18.64 -1.75 6.83
C LEU A 399 19.11 -1.54 5.38
N GLY A 400 20.40 -1.19 5.17
CA GLY A 400 20.97 -1.07 3.82
C GLY A 400 22.05 0.00 3.70
N LYS A 401 22.78 -0.04 2.58
CA LYS A 401 23.94 0.86 2.35
C LYS A 401 23.54 2.34 2.25
N GLU A 402 22.33 2.62 1.76
CA GLU A 402 21.81 3.98 1.55
C GLU A 402 20.76 4.41 2.59
N ALA A 403 20.54 3.60 3.63
CA ALA A 403 19.57 3.89 4.66
C ALA A 403 20.15 4.87 5.70
N GLU A 404 19.94 6.16 5.50
CA GLU A 404 20.29 7.22 6.44
C GLU A 404 19.00 7.87 6.98
N SER A 405 18.98 8.26 8.26
CA SER A 405 17.85 8.98 8.86
C SER A 405 17.71 10.42 8.33
N ASP A 406 16.54 10.99 8.51
CA ASP A 406 16.44 12.43 8.67
C ASP A 406 17.09 12.84 10.01
N TRP A 407 17.03 14.12 10.39
CA TRP A 407 17.57 14.63 11.64
C TRP A 407 16.90 13.96 12.86
N ALA A 408 17.60 13.04 13.49
CA ALA A 408 17.15 12.28 14.66
C ALA A 408 17.40 13.08 15.95
N ARG A 409 16.41 13.13 16.84
CA ARG A 409 16.56 13.75 18.17
C ARG A 409 17.39 12.84 19.06
N VAL A 410 18.24 13.46 19.89
CA VAL A 410 19.06 12.71 20.87
C VAL A 410 18.43 12.84 22.25
N VAL A 411 18.23 11.71 22.90
CA VAL A 411 17.76 11.65 24.30
C VAL A 411 18.92 12.04 25.22
N ALA A 412 18.68 12.98 26.13
CA ALA A 412 19.66 13.42 27.10
C ALA A 412 19.04 13.45 28.51
N PRO A 413 19.80 13.08 29.56
CA PRO A 413 19.30 13.16 30.92
C PRO A 413 19.01 14.60 31.32
N GLY A 414 17.81 14.87 31.81
CA GLY A 414 17.40 16.17 32.31
C GLY A 414 17.30 17.28 31.26
N ALA A 415 17.06 16.95 29.98
CA ALA A 415 16.90 17.93 28.92
C ALA A 415 15.76 18.89 29.22
N GLY A 416 16.04 20.19 29.23
CA GLY A 416 15.08 21.28 29.46
C GLY A 416 15.63 22.62 29.02
N LYS A 417 14.85 23.70 29.20
CA LYS A 417 15.29 25.02 28.80
C LYS A 417 16.60 25.39 29.52
N GLU A 418 17.67 25.58 28.74
CA GLU A 418 19.02 25.98 29.18
C GLU A 418 19.63 25.05 30.27
N ARG A 419 19.23 23.77 30.31
CA ARG A 419 19.71 22.78 31.29
C ARG A 419 19.67 21.36 30.76
N GLY A 420 20.53 20.51 31.31
CA GLY A 420 20.63 19.08 30.97
C GLY A 420 22.08 18.61 30.84
N LEU A 421 22.27 17.31 30.58
CA LEU A 421 23.57 16.73 30.25
C LEU A 421 23.67 16.61 28.72
N ASP A 422 24.54 17.40 28.11
CA ASP A 422 24.76 17.41 26.65
C ASP A 422 25.98 16.54 26.31
N PHE A 423 25.76 15.23 26.19
CA PHE A 423 26.73 14.24 25.71
C PHE A 423 26.25 13.71 24.37
N ARG A 424 26.25 14.56 23.34
CA ARG A 424 25.85 14.15 22.00
C ARG A 424 26.86 13.18 21.42
N PRO A 425 26.36 12.14 20.68
CA PRO A 425 27.24 11.27 19.93
C PRO A 425 27.95 12.05 18.82
N GLU A 426 29.14 11.63 18.47
CA GLU A 426 29.95 12.18 17.41
C GLU A 426 29.83 11.36 16.13
N VAL A 427 30.33 11.87 15.00
CA VAL A 427 30.40 11.12 13.74
C VAL A 427 31.21 9.85 13.96
N ASP A 428 30.75 8.74 13.38
CA ASP A 428 31.25 7.37 13.52
C ASP A 428 30.92 6.67 14.86
N ASP A 429 30.25 7.35 15.80
CA ASP A 429 29.74 6.69 17.00
C ASP A 429 28.60 5.71 16.66
N GLU A 430 28.67 4.52 17.26
CA GLU A 430 27.58 3.54 17.23
C GLU A 430 26.52 3.89 18.27
N VAL A 431 25.25 3.92 17.85
CA VAL A 431 24.12 4.37 18.66
C VAL A 431 22.94 3.42 18.57
N LEU A 432 22.15 3.36 19.64
CA LEU A 432 20.85 2.68 19.63
C LEU A 432 19.75 3.67 19.27
N VAL A 433 18.95 3.29 18.27
CA VAL A 433 17.88 4.13 17.71
C VAL A 433 16.53 3.45 17.90
N VAL A 434 15.55 4.22 18.30
CA VAL A 434 14.12 3.86 18.30
C VAL A 434 13.33 4.80 17.43
N PHE A 435 12.11 4.43 17.06
CA PHE A 435 11.28 5.20 16.14
C PHE A 435 9.95 5.57 16.79
N ASP A 436 9.50 6.80 16.58
CA ASP A 436 8.18 7.25 17.07
C ASP A 436 7.07 6.40 16.43
N ARG A 437 6.39 5.61 17.26
CA ARG A 437 5.32 4.69 16.81
C ARG A 437 5.73 3.79 15.64
N GLY A 438 7.03 3.46 15.56
CA GLY A 438 7.57 2.64 14.48
C GLY A 438 7.78 3.38 13.14
N ASP A 439 7.56 4.68 13.07
CA ASP A 439 7.81 5.46 11.85
C ASP A 439 9.30 5.74 11.67
N LEU A 440 9.91 5.09 10.68
CA LEU A 440 11.33 5.24 10.36
C LEU A 440 11.73 6.68 9.98
N ARG A 441 10.78 7.55 9.67
CA ARG A 441 11.00 8.97 9.41
C ARG A 441 11.22 9.79 10.69
N SER A 442 10.83 9.25 11.85
CA SER A 442 10.91 9.92 13.16
C SER A 442 11.77 9.13 14.13
N ALA A 443 13.09 9.27 14.00
CA ALA A 443 14.08 8.54 14.78
C ALA A 443 14.47 9.27 16.06
N PHE A 444 14.72 8.52 17.13
CA PHE A 444 15.32 8.98 18.39
C PHE A 444 16.56 8.17 18.70
N VAL A 445 17.69 8.82 18.91
CA VAL A 445 18.90 8.22 19.45
C VAL A 445 18.77 8.19 20.96
N ILE A 446 18.76 6.98 21.54
CA ILE A 446 18.59 6.79 22.99
C ILE A 446 19.90 6.60 23.75
N GLY A 447 21.01 6.39 23.05
CA GLY A 447 22.33 6.31 23.67
C GLY A 447 23.40 5.77 22.74
N GLY A 448 24.67 5.94 23.12
CA GLY A 448 25.82 5.36 22.46
C GLY A 448 26.03 3.90 22.88
N LEU A 449 26.63 3.11 22.00
CA LEU A 449 26.99 1.72 22.21
C LEU A 449 28.51 1.56 22.11
N TRP A 450 29.10 1.02 23.14
CA TRP A 450 30.50 0.58 23.05
C TRP A 450 30.62 -0.69 22.23
N ASN A 451 31.72 -0.80 21.50
CA ASN A 451 32.00 -1.95 20.66
C ASN A 451 33.52 -2.31 20.70
N ALA A 452 33.94 -3.27 19.88
CA ALA A 452 35.34 -3.71 19.84
C ALA A 452 36.31 -2.62 19.38
N LYS A 453 35.86 -1.63 18.62
CA LYS A 453 36.67 -0.49 18.11
C LYS A 453 36.58 0.72 19.05
N ALA A 454 35.40 1.01 19.55
CA ALA A 454 35.11 2.13 20.46
C ALA A 454 34.85 1.55 21.88
N LYS A 455 35.93 1.29 22.63
CA LYS A 455 35.86 0.72 23.99
C LYS A 455 35.59 1.82 25.01
N GLN A 456 35.09 1.41 26.18
CA GLN A 456 34.96 2.30 27.33
C GLN A 456 36.31 2.94 27.72
N SER A 457 36.28 4.12 28.27
CA SER A 457 37.48 4.92 28.59
C SER A 457 38.29 4.38 29.77
N ASP A 458 37.77 3.47 30.58
CA ASP A 458 38.43 2.84 31.74
C ASP A 458 38.05 1.36 31.80
N ALA A 459 39.02 0.49 31.60
CA ALA A 459 38.79 -0.96 31.61
C ALA A 459 38.55 -1.50 33.03
N ASP A 460 38.99 -0.76 34.05
CA ASP A 460 38.96 -1.20 35.45
C ASP A 460 37.72 -0.71 36.21
N VAL A 461 36.67 -0.38 35.52
CA VAL A 461 35.37 0.03 36.10
C VAL A 461 34.78 -1.12 36.92
N VAL A 462 34.99 -2.36 36.46
CA VAL A 462 34.52 -3.58 37.14
C VAL A 462 35.72 -4.38 37.66
N ALA A 463 35.73 -4.71 38.95
CA ALA A 463 36.69 -5.62 39.54
C ALA A 463 35.93 -6.75 40.23
N ASP A 464 36.30 -8.01 39.94
CA ASP A 464 35.67 -9.21 40.50
C ASP A 464 34.13 -9.23 40.32
N GLY A 465 33.61 -8.77 39.18
CA GLY A 465 32.19 -8.71 38.92
C GLY A 465 31.43 -7.57 39.62
N VAL A 466 32.12 -6.68 40.32
CA VAL A 466 31.56 -5.53 41.04
C VAL A 466 31.97 -4.23 40.35
N THR A 467 31.03 -3.36 40.08
CA THR A 467 31.30 -1.99 39.57
C THR A 467 31.90 -1.15 40.70
N THR A 468 33.18 -0.84 40.58
CA THR A 468 33.96 -0.12 41.61
C THR A 468 34.19 1.34 41.26
N LYS A 469 33.95 1.74 40.04
CA LYS A 469 34.10 3.11 39.54
C LYS A 469 32.93 3.53 38.65
N ARG A 470 32.69 4.82 38.62
CA ARG A 470 31.83 5.47 37.61
C ARG A 470 32.64 6.58 36.99
N VAL A 471 32.69 6.60 35.65
CA VAL A 471 33.64 7.46 34.94
C VAL A 471 32.89 8.27 33.89
N ILE A 472 33.13 9.59 33.84
CA ILE A 472 32.74 10.47 32.77
C ILE A 472 34.03 10.93 32.09
N THR A 473 34.15 10.70 30.78
CA THR A 473 35.34 11.12 30.02
C THR A 473 34.93 11.90 28.79
N SER A 474 35.51 13.09 28.60
CA SER A 474 35.34 13.87 27.36
C SER A 474 36.26 13.35 26.25
N ARG A 475 36.00 13.71 25.02
CA ARG A 475 36.84 13.39 23.84
C ARG A 475 38.30 13.88 24.02
N ALA A 476 38.50 15.03 24.68
CA ALA A 476 39.84 15.56 24.97
C ALA A 476 40.56 14.88 26.15
N GLY A 477 39.94 13.84 26.75
CA GLY A 477 40.52 13.10 27.87
C GLY A 477 40.27 13.70 29.26
N HIS A 478 39.46 14.78 29.37
CA HIS A 478 39.05 15.27 30.69
C HIS A 478 38.18 14.22 31.38
N LYS A 479 38.52 13.89 32.65
CA LYS A 479 37.93 12.73 33.32
C LYS A 479 37.41 13.12 34.72
N ILE A 480 36.17 12.70 35.00
CA ILE A 480 35.60 12.70 36.36
C ILE A 480 35.43 11.23 36.77
N THR A 481 36.02 10.84 37.86
CA THR A 481 35.94 9.46 38.39
C THR A 481 35.33 9.49 39.79
N ILE A 482 34.29 8.70 39.98
CA ILE A 482 33.70 8.40 41.28
C ILE A 482 34.11 6.97 41.62
N SER A 483 34.88 6.80 42.69
CA SER A 483 35.35 5.48 43.14
C SER A 483 34.48 5.00 44.29
N ASP A 484 33.80 3.87 44.09
CA ASP A 484 33.11 3.16 45.16
C ASP A 484 34.09 2.14 45.72
N GLY A 485 34.61 2.34 46.90
CA GLY A 485 35.62 1.43 47.55
C GLY A 485 35.16 -0.03 47.55
N LYS A 486 36.12 -0.96 47.71
CA LYS A 486 35.77 -2.39 47.90
C LYS A 486 34.80 -2.52 49.09
N LYS A 487 33.84 -3.47 48.99
CA LYS A 487 32.83 -3.74 50.02
C LYS A 487 33.50 -3.87 51.39
N GLY A 488 33.39 -2.86 52.25
CA GLY A 488 34.04 -2.79 53.57
C GLY A 488 34.77 -1.48 53.88
N ALA A 489 35.12 -0.67 52.87
CA ALA A 489 35.82 0.63 53.07
C ALA A 489 34.89 1.85 53.20
N ALA A 490 33.58 1.68 53.12
CA ALA A 490 32.59 2.76 53.19
C ALA A 490 32.18 3.11 54.64
N LYS A 491 33.16 3.30 55.50
CA LYS A 491 32.95 4.03 56.75
C LYS A 491 34.03 5.11 56.84
N GLY A 492 33.76 6.26 56.25
CA GLY A 492 34.57 7.41 56.59
C GLY A 492 34.94 8.45 55.53
N ASP A 493 34.47 8.41 54.30
CA ASP A 493 34.69 9.53 53.41
C ASP A 493 33.40 10.35 53.24
N LYS A 494 33.34 11.44 53.97
CA LYS A 494 32.36 12.52 53.80
C LYS A 494 32.76 13.43 52.65
#